data_b62545e77ebc02814a6ff8dafba2156f
#
_entry.id   b62545e77ebc02814a6ff8dafba2156f
#
_cell.length_a   1.000
_cell.length_b   1.000
_cell.length_c   1.000
_cell.angle_alpha   90.00
_cell.angle_beta   90.00
_cell.angle_gamma   90.00
#
_symmetry.space_group_name_H-M   'P 1'
#
loop_
_entity.id
_entity.type
_entity.pdbx_description
1 polymer ?
#
loop_
_entity_poly.entity_id
_entity_poly.type
_entity_poly.pdbx_seq_one_letter_code
_entity_poly.pdbx_strand_id
1 'polypeptide(L)'
;MPIFAVEFIQKILKIHKNMSVLSITFHCTKDNLEEWENYIDETLVLMTENLMDVDKYILSEVHSDFIEEGKNYNLLLIFDNDQLREDFIQSELLNISERIEKKFGQEVMIFNTFLNPKKSRL
;
A
#
# COMPACT_ATOMS: atom_id res chain seq x y z
N MET A 1 12.86 -26.82 -28.32
CA MET A 1 11.80 -26.55 -27.34
C MET A 1 10.62 -25.89 -28.03
N PRO A 2 9.40 -26.31 -27.78
CA PRO A 2 8.24 -25.63 -28.35
C PRO A 2 8.14 -24.18 -27.88
N ILE A 3 7.78 -23.30 -28.77
CA ILE A 3 7.56 -21.85 -28.47
C ILE A 3 6.60 -21.67 -27.29
N PHE A 4 5.60 -22.51 -27.21
CA PHE A 4 4.60 -22.55 -26.15
C PHE A 4 5.21 -22.71 -24.75
N ALA A 5 6.20 -23.60 -24.59
CA ALA A 5 6.87 -23.82 -23.30
C ALA A 5 7.75 -22.64 -22.91
N VAL A 6 8.38 -21.99 -23.88
CA VAL A 6 9.21 -20.78 -23.64
C VAL A 6 8.35 -19.63 -23.13
N GLU A 7 7.21 -19.41 -23.75
CA GLU A 7 6.28 -18.34 -23.33
C GLU A 7 5.76 -18.57 -21.90
N PHE A 8 5.44 -19.82 -21.57
CA PHE A 8 4.98 -20.19 -20.23
C PHE A 8 6.05 -19.92 -19.18
N ILE A 9 7.30 -20.32 -19.42
CA ILE A 9 8.42 -20.09 -18.54
C ILE A 9 8.67 -18.59 -18.35
N GLN A 10 8.66 -17.82 -19.41
CA GLN A 10 8.85 -16.37 -19.34
C GLN A 10 7.76 -15.69 -18.52
N LYS A 11 6.52 -16.14 -18.65
CA LYS A 11 5.39 -15.60 -17.89
C LYS A 11 5.56 -15.88 -16.39
N ILE A 12 5.99 -17.10 -16.02
CA ILE A 12 6.26 -17.47 -14.64
C ILE A 12 7.42 -16.64 -14.07
N LEU A 13 8.51 -16.51 -14.81
CA LEU A 13 9.66 -15.70 -14.41
C LEU A 13 9.29 -14.25 -14.21
N LYS A 14 8.43 -13.69 -15.06
CA LYS A 14 7.95 -12.32 -14.93
C LYS A 14 7.16 -12.13 -13.64
N ILE A 15 6.27 -13.04 -13.30
CA ILE A 15 5.46 -12.99 -12.08
C ILE A 15 6.34 -13.01 -10.83
N HIS A 16 7.39 -13.84 -10.81
CA HIS A 16 8.26 -13.98 -9.65
C HIS A 16 9.39 -12.96 -9.58
N LYS A 17 9.79 -12.38 -10.72
CA LYS A 17 10.99 -11.56 -10.82
C LYS A 17 10.74 -10.05 -10.73
N ASN A 18 9.53 -9.58 -11.04
CA ASN A 18 9.24 -8.16 -11.20
C ASN A 18 8.30 -7.57 -10.16
N MET A 19 7.85 -8.38 -9.20
CA MET A 19 6.95 -7.91 -8.16
C MET A 19 7.60 -6.81 -7.34
N SER A 20 6.88 -5.70 -7.16
CA SER A 20 7.32 -4.56 -6.37
C SER A 20 6.31 -4.28 -5.27
N VAL A 21 6.79 -3.86 -4.12
CA VAL A 21 5.93 -3.65 -2.96
C VAL A 21 6.16 -2.26 -2.39
N LEU A 22 5.07 -1.62 -1.97
CA LEU A 22 5.10 -0.35 -1.25
C LEU A 22 4.39 -0.55 0.08
N SER A 23 5.07 -0.22 1.17
CA SER A 23 4.50 -0.24 2.50
C SER A 23 4.21 1.20 2.93
N ILE A 24 2.94 1.51 3.17
CA ILE A 24 2.52 2.83 3.63
C ILE A 24 2.06 2.69 5.07
N THR A 25 2.71 3.41 5.97
CA THR A 25 2.33 3.42 7.39
C THR A 25 1.68 4.76 7.72
N PHE A 26 0.50 4.69 8.30
CA PHE A 26 -0.24 5.86 8.79
C PHE A 26 -0.18 5.86 10.30
N HIS A 27 0.36 6.93 10.87
CA HIS A 27 0.33 7.13 12.32
C HIS A 27 -0.70 8.19 12.65
N CYS A 28 -1.71 7.83 13.43
CA CYS A 28 -2.73 8.76 13.90
C CYS A 28 -2.57 9.03 15.39
N THR A 29 -2.63 10.31 15.78
CA THR A 29 -2.58 10.69 17.19
C THR A 29 -3.82 10.19 17.91
N LYS A 30 -3.69 10.01 19.23
CA LYS A 30 -4.74 9.48 20.08
C LYS A 30 -6.07 10.24 19.96
N ASP A 31 -6.02 11.56 19.93
CA ASP A 31 -7.22 12.39 19.96
C ASP A 31 -8.04 12.34 18.69
N ASN A 32 -7.48 11.83 17.61
CA ASN A 32 -8.12 11.75 16.30
C ASN A 32 -8.41 10.33 15.83
N LEU A 33 -8.23 9.34 16.69
CA LEU A 33 -8.37 7.93 16.31
C LEU A 33 -9.75 7.57 15.82
N GLU A 34 -10.80 8.00 16.49
CA GLU A 34 -12.16 7.66 16.09
C GLU A 34 -12.46 8.20 14.68
N GLU A 35 -12.14 9.45 14.44
CA GLU A 35 -12.36 10.08 13.15
C GLU A 35 -11.51 9.43 12.06
N TRP A 36 -10.26 9.11 12.37
CA TRP A 36 -9.36 8.43 11.44
C TRP A 36 -9.82 7.01 11.10
N GLU A 37 -10.26 6.24 12.09
CA GLU A 37 -10.78 4.90 11.85
C GLU A 37 -12.05 4.92 10.99
N ASN A 38 -12.92 5.91 11.20
CA ASN A 38 -14.08 6.11 10.32
C ASN A 38 -13.65 6.45 8.90
N TYR A 39 -12.63 7.29 8.75
CA TYR A 39 -12.08 7.63 7.43
C TYR A 39 -11.51 6.41 6.72
N ILE A 40 -10.80 5.54 7.44
CA ILE A 40 -10.29 4.30 6.88
C ILE A 40 -11.43 3.45 6.32
N ASP A 41 -12.45 3.22 7.12
CA ASP A 41 -13.56 2.33 6.76
C ASP A 41 -14.45 2.89 5.65
N GLU A 42 -14.70 4.19 5.66
CA GLU A 42 -15.62 4.85 4.73
C GLU A 42 -14.95 5.36 3.45
N THR A 43 -13.67 5.71 3.51
CA THR A 43 -12.99 6.39 2.40
C THR A 43 -11.75 5.65 1.92
N LEU A 44 -10.80 5.37 2.80
CA LEU A 44 -9.52 4.80 2.40
C LEU A 44 -9.68 3.40 1.79
N VAL A 45 -10.52 2.56 2.40
CA VAL A 45 -10.79 1.22 1.88
C VAL A 45 -11.38 1.30 0.47
N LEU A 46 -12.33 2.19 0.25
CA LEU A 46 -12.95 2.36 -1.08
C LEU A 46 -11.95 2.88 -2.12
N MET A 47 -11.08 3.82 -1.73
CA MET A 47 -10.03 4.30 -2.63
C MET A 47 -9.09 3.17 -3.00
N THR A 48 -8.69 2.36 -2.03
CA THR A 48 -7.78 1.23 -2.25
C THR A 48 -8.39 0.18 -3.18
N GLU A 49 -9.67 -0.15 -2.99
CA GLU A 49 -10.39 -1.09 -3.85
C GLU A 49 -10.43 -0.65 -5.32
N ASN A 50 -10.32 0.65 -5.57
CA ASN A 50 -10.42 1.21 -6.92
C ASN A 50 -9.06 1.54 -7.56
N LEU A 51 -7.95 1.18 -6.92
CA LEU A 51 -6.60 1.40 -7.48
C LEU A 51 -6.32 0.41 -8.59
N MET A 52 -6.13 0.91 -9.82
CA MET A 52 -6.00 0.06 -11.00
C MET A 52 -4.63 -0.59 -11.14
N ASP A 53 -3.57 0.09 -10.68
CA ASP A 53 -2.20 -0.39 -10.85
C ASP A 53 -1.76 -1.37 -9.77
N VAL A 54 -2.56 -1.53 -8.72
CA VAL A 54 -2.28 -2.41 -7.59
C VAL A 54 -2.87 -3.79 -7.85
N ASP A 55 -2.01 -4.80 -7.82
CA ASP A 55 -2.44 -6.19 -8.00
C ASP A 55 -3.14 -6.71 -6.74
N LYS A 56 -2.49 -6.54 -5.59
CA LYS A 56 -3.01 -7.01 -4.30
C LYS A 56 -2.69 -5.99 -3.22
N TYR A 57 -3.49 -5.97 -2.16
CA TYR A 57 -3.20 -5.13 -1.00
C TYR A 57 -3.59 -5.81 0.29
N ILE A 58 -2.97 -5.37 1.38
CA ILE A 58 -3.34 -5.76 2.74
C ILE A 58 -3.38 -4.48 3.57
N LEU A 59 -4.53 -4.18 4.13
CA LEU A 59 -4.67 -3.07 5.08
C LEU A 59 -4.74 -3.66 6.49
N SER A 60 -3.82 -3.26 7.35
CA SER A 60 -3.67 -3.84 8.68
C SER A 60 -3.63 -2.78 9.75
N GLU A 61 -4.21 -3.10 10.89
CA GLU A 61 -3.97 -2.38 12.13
C GLU A 61 -2.67 -2.92 12.72
N VAL A 62 -1.76 -2.05 13.10
CA VAL A 62 -0.51 -2.47 13.72
C VAL A 62 -0.75 -2.70 15.21
N HIS A 63 -0.49 -3.91 15.67
CA HIS A 63 -0.61 -4.22 17.07
C HIS A 63 0.49 -3.50 17.87
N SER A 64 0.08 -2.71 18.86
CA SER A 64 1.01 -1.95 19.70
C SER A 64 0.47 -1.86 21.12
N ASP A 65 1.38 -1.98 22.08
CA ASP A 65 1.06 -1.81 23.50
C ASP A 65 1.02 -0.33 23.92
N PHE A 66 1.45 0.58 23.03
CA PHE A 66 1.54 2.01 23.30
C PHE A 66 0.35 2.79 22.74
N ILE A 67 -0.84 2.46 23.19
CA ILE A 67 -2.09 3.10 22.76
C ILE A 67 -2.11 4.59 23.09
N GLU A 68 -1.38 5.02 24.11
CA GLU A 68 -1.35 6.41 24.59
C GLU A 68 -0.73 7.37 23.58
N GLU A 69 0.16 6.89 22.72
CA GLU A 69 0.85 7.70 21.71
C GLU A 69 0.11 7.76 20.37
N GLY A 70 -1.01 7.04 20.28
CA GLY A 70 -1.75 6.91 19.04
C GLY A 70 -1.67 5.50 18.49
N LYS A 71 -1.96 5.37 17.18
CA LYS A 71 -2.08 4.06 16.56
C LYS A 71 -1.56 4.08 15.13
N ASN A 72 -0.94 2.99 14.74
CA ASN A 72 -0.43 2.83 13.38
C ASN A 72 -1.32 1.86 12.59
N TYR A 73 -1.51 2.19 11.32
CA TYR A 73 -2.11 1.32 10.32
C TYR A 73 -1.12 1.16 9.17
N ASN A 74 -1.12 0.01 8.55
CA ASN A 74 -0.24 -0.26 7.42
C ASN A 74 -1.04 -0.68 6.21
N LEU A 75 -0.75 -0.07 5.08
CA LEU A 75 -1.29 -0.45 3.79
C LEU A 75 -0.13 -1.01 2.95
N LEU A 76 -0.16 -2.30 2.73
CA LEU A 76 0.82 -2.98 1.90
C LEU A 76 0.26 -3.13 0.50
N LEU A 77 0.93 -2.54 -0.48
CA LEU A 77 0.50 -2.56 -1.88
C LEU A 77 1.49 -3.38 -2.71
N ILE A 78 0.96 -4.30 -3.49
CA ILE A 78 1.75 -5.18 -4.35
C ILE A 78 1.48 -4.83 -5.80
N PHE A 79 2.54 -4.53 -6.54
CA PHE A 79 2.51 -4.16 -7.96
C PHE A 79 3.19 -5.23 -8.79
N ASP A 80 2.77 -5.37 -10.03
CA ASP A 80 3.37 -6.34 -10.95
C ASP A 80 4.82 -6.02 -11.31
N ASN A 81 5.20 -4.73 -11.26
CA ASN A 81 6.55 -4.29 -11.60
C ASN A 81 6.87 -2.93 -10.98
N ASP A 82 8.14 -2.52 -11.10
CA ASP A 82 8.62 -1.25 -10.55
C ASP A 82 7.99 -0.03 -11.22
N GLN A 83 7.70 -0.12 -12.50
CA GLN A 83 7.12 1.01 -13.24
C GLN A 83 5.72 1.35 -12.73
N LEU A 84 4.89 0.34 -12.47
CA LEU A 84 3.55 0.55 -11.92
C LEU A 84 3.62 1.16 -10.52
N ARG A 85 4.58 0.71 -9.70
CA ARG A 85 4.80 1.31 -8.38
C ARG A 85 5.21 2.77 -8.48
N GLU A 86 6.12 3.09 -9.38
CA GLU A 86 6.57 4.46 -9.62
C GLU A 86 5.43 5.36 -10.11
N ASP A 87 4.63 4.86 -11.04
CA ASP A 87 3.47 5.60 -11.55
C ASP A 87 2.46 5.88 -10.43
N PHE A 88 2.24 4.91 -9.56
CA PHE A 88 1.38 5.07 -8.39
C PHE A 88 1.89 6.16 -7.45
N ILE A 89 3.17 6.16 -7.16
CA ILE A 89 3.79 7.14 -6.27
C ILE A 89 3.63 8.57 -6.81
N GLN A 90 3.75 8.74 -8.11
CA GLN A 90 3.66 10.05 -8.75
C GLN A 90 2.24 10.54 -8.97
N SER A 91 1.24 9.69 -8.82
CA SER A 91 -0.16 10.05 -9.07
C SER A 91 -1.09 9.75 -7.90
N GLU A 92 -1.48 8.50 -7.73
CA GLU A 92 -2.48 8.10 -6.74
C GLU A 92 -2.04 8.35 -5.30
N LEU A 93 -0.76 8.10 -5.00
CA LEU A 93 -0.24 8.32 -3.65
C LEU A 93 -0.29 9.79 -3.28
N LEU A 94 0.04 10.69 -4.20
CA LEU A 94 -0.05 12.12 -3.97
C LEU A 94 -1.49 12.54 -3.66
N ASN A 95 -2.44 12.01 -4.42
CA ASN A 95 -3.85 12.28 -4.21
C ASN A 95 -4.34 11.81 -2.83
N ILE A 96 -3.97 10.59 -2.45
CA ILE A 96 -4.32 10.03 -1.14
C ILE A 96 -3.71 10.88 -0.02
N SER A 97 -2.43 11.22 -0.15
CA SER A 97 -1.71 11.99 0.86
C SER A 97 -2.28 13.40 1.02
N GLU A 98 -2.60 14.06 -0.07
CA GLU A 98 -3.19 15.41 -0.04
C GLU A 98 -4.57 15.41 0.62
N ARG A 99 -5.38 14.40 0.34
CA ARG A 99 -6.72 14.29 0.95
C ARG A 99 -6.62 14.08 2.46
N ILE A 100 -5.70 13.23 2.89
CA ILE A 100 -5.49 12.96 4.32
C ILE A 100 -4.93 14.20 5.01
N GLU A 101 -3.95 14.86 4.42
CA GLU A 101 -3.37 16.08 4.97
C GLU A 101 -4.40 17.19 5.10
N LYS A 102 -5.25 17.35 4.10
CA LYS A 102 -6.31 18.36 4.12
C LYS A 102 -7.30 18.14 5.25
N LYS A 103 -7.63 16.89 5.55
CA LYS A 103 -8.61 16.55 6.59
C LYS A 103 -8.01 16.50 7.99
N PHE A 104 -6.83 15.92 8.12
CA PHE A 104 -6.22 15.62 9.42
C PHE A 104 -4.98 16.45 9.75
N GLY A 105 -4.39 17.10 8.76
CA GLY A 105 -3.16 17.85 8.98
C GLY A 105 -2.04 16.97 9.50
N GLN A 106 -1.37 17.42 10.56
CA GLN A 106 -0.27 16.68 11.18
C GLN A 106 -0.73 15.57 12.13
N GLU A 107 -2.04 15.47 12.38
CA GLU A 107 -2.59 14.43 13.26
C GLU A 107 -2.49 13.03 12.66
N VAL A 108 -2.37 12.93 11.35
CA VAL A 108 -2.08 11.68 10.64
C VAL A 108 -0.80 11.87 9.83
N MET A 109 0.24 11.13 10.21
CA MET A 109 1.52 11.13 9.49
C MET A 109 1.63 9.91 8.60
N ILE A 110 2.24 10.08 7.43
CA ILE A 110 2.34 9.05 6.40
C ILE A 110 3.81 8.74 6.14
N PHE A 111 4.18 7.47 6.25
CA PHE A 111 5.54 6.99 5.99
C PHE A 111 5.51 5.94 4.90
N ASN A 112 6.38 6.08 3.90
CA ASN A 112 6.48 5.15 2.78
C ASN A 112 7.78 4.38 2.83
N THR A 113 7.70 3.06 2.61
CA THR A 113 8.87 2.19 2.52
C THR A 113 8.77 1.34 1.26
N PHE A 114 9.81 1.39 0.43
CA PHE A 114 9.89 0.61 -0.79
C PHE A 114 10.49 -0.75 -0.44
N LEU A 115 9.76 -1.82 -0.78
CA LEU A 115 10.20 -3.17 -0.52
C LEU A 115 10.37 -3.91 -1.85
N ASN A 116 11.51 -4.57 -1.99
CA ASN A 116 11.80 -5.38 -3.16
C ASN A 116 11.84 -6.83 -2.72
N PRO A 117 10.79 -7.60 -3.00
CA PRO A 117 10.73 -8.99 -2.55
C PRO A 117 11.86 -9.82 -3.09
N LYS A 118 12.48 -10.58 -2.22
CA LYS A 118 13.50 -11.56 -2.62
C LYS A 118 12.90 -12.94 -2.83
N LYS A 119 11.81 -13.22 -2.11
CA LYS A 119 11.12 -14.51 -2.17
C LYS A 119 9.71 -14.36 -1.62
N SER A 120 8.75 -15.01 -2.27
CA SER A 120 7.37 -14.99 -1.82
C SER A 120 6.65 -16.26 -2.26
N ARG A 121 5.44 -16.45 -1.70
CA ARG A 121 4.51 -17.50 -2.12
C ARG A 121 3.23 -16.91 -2.71
N LEU A 122 3.26 -15.67 -3.06
CA LEU A 122 2.07 -15.01 -3.61
C LEU A 122 1.75 -15.48 -5.02
#